data_bc787fc5105e2e91a13851036c1861a7
#
_entry.id   bc787fc5105e2e91a13851036c1861a7
#
_cell.length_a   1.000
_cell.length_b   1.000
_cell.length_c   1.000
_cell.angle_alpha   90.00
_cell.angle_beta   90.00
_cell.angle_gamma   90.00
#
_symmetry.space_group_name_H-M   'P 1'
#
loop_
_entity.id
_entity.type
_entity.pdbx_description
1 polymer ?
#
loop_
_entity_poly.entity_id
_entity_poly.type
_entity_poly.pdbx_seq_one_letter_code
_entity_poly.pdbx_strand_id
1 'polypeptide(L)'
;MDSQQMMWLVIAVLAVVAVAALAWIYVQRQRRLRLRERFGPEYDRAVQEAGTAQKAEAILDERARRVEKLKIRSLSREQGESFAREWRRVQGLFVDDPDGAVAAADRLVTQVMAARGYPIEDFETRAADLSVDHPRVVENYRIARDLAQRRQRGEAGTEELRQAVVNYRALFNDLLDIHDIRRAS
;
A
#
# COMPACT_ATOMS: atom_id res chain seq x y z
N MET A 1 14.73 7.85 -58.56
CA MET A 1 14.90 6.77 -57.53
C MET A 1 14.34 5.51 -58.16
N ASP A 2 15.20 4.50 -58.29
CA ASP A 2 14.83 3.23 -58.85
C ASP A 2 13.83 2.52 -57.92
N SER A 3 12.86 1.81 -58.52
CA SER A 3 11.83 1.07 -57.76
C SER A 3 12.42 0.14 -56.70
N GLN A 4 13.61 -0.38 -56.98
CA GLN A 4 14.34 -1.23 -56.04
C GLN A 4 14.88 -0.47 -54.83
N GLN A 5 15.34 0.74 -54.98
CA GLN A 5 15.76 1.61 -53.86
C GLN A 5 14.59 2.00 -52.95
N MET A 6 13.45 2.30 -53.57
CA MET A 6 12.22 2.62 -52.85
C MET A 6 11.70 1.40 -52.04
N MET A 7 11.79 0.20 -52.58
CA MET A 7 11.43 -1.03 -51.89
C MET A 7 12.33 -1.28 -50.65
N TRP A 8 13.65 -1.11 -50.79
CA TRP A 8 14.58 -1.27 -49.66
C TRP A 8 14.37 -0.22 -48.56
N LEU A 9 14.02 1.02 -48.92
CA LEU A 9 13.64 2.06 -47.95
C LEU A 9 12.38 1.70 -47.19
N VAL A 10 11.35 1.20 -47.87
CA VAL A 10 10.12 0.76 -47.20
C VAL A 10 10.40 -0.39 -46.23
N ILE A 11 11.19 -1.38 -46.65
CA ILE A 11 11.57 -2.51 -45.77
C ILE A 11 12.36 -2.00 -44.55
N ALA A 12 13.29 -1.08 -44.71
CA ALA A 12 14.07 -0.52 -43.62
C ALA A 12 13.18 0.25 -42.63
N VAL A 13 12.25 1.06 -43.11
CA VAL A 13 11.26 1.78 -42.25
C VAL A 13 10.38 0.78 -41.48
N LEU A 14 9.86 -0.25 -42.18
CA LEU A 14 9.05 -1.28 -41.51
C LEU A 14 9.86 -2.03 -40.43
N ALA A 15 11.12 -2.34 -40.68
CA ALA A 15 11.99 -2.98 -39.71
C ALA A 15 12.22 -2.08 -38.48
N VAL A 16 12.47 -0.78 -38.67
CA VAL A 16 12.62 0.19 -37.56
C VAL A 16 11.32 0.29 -36.74
N VAL A 17 10.17 0.39 -37.40
CA VAL A 17 8.86 0.43 -36.72
C VAL A 17 8.62 -0.85 -35.93
N ALA A 18 8.93 -2.02 -36.50
CA ALA A 18 8.77 -3.31 -35.82
C ALA A 18 9.69 -3.39 -34.56
N VAL A 19 10.95 -2.98 -34.67
CA VAL A 19 11.90 -2.95 -33.53
C VAL A 19 11.41 -1.97 -32.45
N ALA A 20 10.95 -0.78 -32.84
CA ALA A 20 10.39 0.20 -31.91
C ALA A 20 9.14 -0.34 -31.18
N ALA A 21 8.24 -1.02 -31.91
CA ALA A 21 7.06 -1.65 -31.33
C ALA A 21 7.42 -2.77 -30.33
N LEU A 22 8.37 -3.62 -30.69
CA LEU A 22 8.87 -4.69 -29.79
C LEU A 22 9.54 -4.12 -28.54
N ALA A 23 10.37 -3.07 -28.68
CA ALA A 23 10.98 -2.37 -27.56
C ALA A 23 9.92 -1.74 -26.65
N TRP A 24 8.91 -1.10 -27.22
CA TRP A 24 7.78 -0.55 -26.48
C TRP A 24 7.03 -1.61 -25.67
N ILE A 25 6.67 -2.74 -26.32
CA ILE A 25 5.98 -3.87 -25.66
C ILE A 25 6.85 -4.42 -24.52
N TYR A 26 8.15 -4.58 -24.75
CA TYR A 26 9.10 -5.05 -23.74
C TYR A 26 9.16 -4.12 -22.53
N VAL A 27 9.30 -2.81 -22.74
CA VAL A 27 9.33 -1.80 -21.67
C VAL A 27 8.02 -1.80 -20.87
N GLN A 28 6.87 -1.85 -21.56
CA GLN A 28 5.56 -1.92 -20.90
C GLN A 28 5.40 -3.19 -20.06
N ARG A 29 5.87 -4.33 -20.57
CA ARG A 29 5.84 -5.60 -19.85
C ARG A 29 6.71 -5.57 -18.60
N GLN A 30 7.92 -5.02 -18.69
CA GLN A 30 8.81 -4.84 -17.55
C GLN A 30 8.24 -3.90 -16.50
N ARG A 31 7.62 -2.79 -16.92
CA ARG A 31 6.96 -1.85 -16.01
C ARG A 31 5.83 -2.52 -15.24
N ARG A 32 4.98 -3.28 -15.93
CA ARG A 32 3.88 -4.03 -15.31
C ARG A 32 4.37 -5.04 -14.28
N LEU A 33 5.43 -5.80 -14.60
CA LEU A 33 6.00 -6.78 -13.67
C LEU A 33 6.54 -6.10 -12.41
N ARG A 34 7.28 -4.99 -12.55
CA ARG A 34 7.79 -4.23 -11.40
C ARG A 34 6.67 -3.68 -10.51
N LEU A 35 5.60 -3.14 -11.11
CA LEU A 35 4.46 -2.64 -10.35
C LEU A 35 3.71 -3.75 -9.62
N ARG A 36 3.49 -4.91 -10.28
CA ARG A 36 2.91 -6.08 -9.62
C ARG A 36 3.76 -6.59 -8.47
N GLU A 37 5.05 -6.63 -8.63
CA GLU A 37 5.97 -7.05 -7.57
C GLU A 37 5.96 -6.06 -6.40
N ARG A 38 6.02 -4.75 -6.68
CA ARG A 38 6.04 -3.70 -5.67
C ARG A 38 4.72 -3.61 -4.90
N PHE A 39 3.59 -3.62 -5.61
CA PHE A 39 2.27 -3.37 -5.01
C PHE A 39 1.51 -4.65 -4.64
N GLY A 40 1.95 -5.83 -5.09
CA GLY A 40 1.29 -7.09 -4.76
C GLY A 40 -0.23 -7.07 -4.99
N PRO A 41 -1.06 -7.41 -3.98
CA PRO A 41 -2.52 -7.42 -4.10
C PRO A 41 -3.14 -6.07 -4.48
N GLU A 42 -2.52 -4.96 -4.08
CA GLU A 42 -3.00 -3.61 -4.42
C GLU A 42 -2.96 -3.31 -5.92
N TYR A 43 -2.08 -3.98 -6.69
CA TYR A 43 -2.08 -3.86 -8.14
C TYR A 43 -3.41 -4.34 -8.75
N ASP A 44 -3.86 -5.54 -8.36
CA ASP A 44 -5.09 -6.11 -8.91
C ASP A 44 -6.32 -5.31 -8.46
N ARG A 45 -6.33 -4.80 -7.23
CA ARG A 45 -7.32 -3.85 -6.74
C ARG A 45 -7.36 -2.57 -7.58
N ALA A 46 -6.21 -1.94 -7.82
CA ALA A 46 -6.13 -0.73 -8.65
C ALA A 46 -6.64 -0.97 -10.08
N VAL A 47 -6.40 -2.16 -10.65
CA VAL A 47 -6.94 -2.53 -11.97
C VAL A 47 -8.46 -2.63 -11.95
N GLN A 48 -9.04 -3.22 -10.90
CA GLN A 48 -10.49 -3.31 -10.74
C GLN A 48 -11.13 -1.92 -10.60
N GLU A 49 -10.55 -1.04 -9.79
CA GLU A 49 -11.05 0.32 -9.57
C GLU A 49 -10.89 1.22 -10.82
N ALA A 50 -9.76 1.14 -11.51
CA ALA A 50 -9.47 1.96 -12.69
C ALA A 50 -10.11 1.44 -13.99
N GLY A 51 -10.56 0.18 -14.01
CA GLY A 51 -11.16 -0.51 -15.16
C GLY A 51 -10.16 -0.97 -16.22
N THR A 52 -8.93 -0.45 -16.24
CA THR A 52 -7.87 -0.86 -17.18
C THR A 52 -6.50 -0.89 -16.49
N ALA A 53 -5.65 -1.85 -16.87
CA ALA A 53 -4.30 -1.97 -16.35
C ALA A 53 -3.46 -0.69 -16.58
N GLN A 54 -3.62 -0.05 -17.74
CA GLN A 54 -2.86 1.16 -18.08
C GLN A 54 -3.19 2.34 -17.15
N LYS A 55 -4.48 2.55 -16.83
CA LYS A 55 -4.90 3.59 -15.87
C LYS A 55 -4.43 3.26 -14.46
N ALA A 56 -4.56 2.00 -14.05
CA ALA A 56 -4.08 1.52 -12.74
C ALA A 56 -2.57 1.76 -12.58
N GLU A 57 -1.78 1.39 -13.58
CA GLU A 57 -0.32 1.58 -13.58
C GLU A 57 0.06 3.08 -13.46
N ALA A 58 -0.67 3.97 -14.13
CA ALA A 58 -0.46 5.41 -14.00
C ALA A 58 -0.76 5.91 -12.56
N ILE A 59 -1.86 5.45 -11.96
CA ILE A 59 -2.24 5.77 -10.58
C ILE A 59 -1.19 5.26 -9.60
N LEU A 60 -0.73 4.01 -9.75
CA LEU A 60 0.26 3.42 -8.87
C LEU A 60 1.63 4.10 -8.96
N ASP A 61 2.05 4.49 -10.18
CA ASP A 61 3.26 5.29 -10.36
C ASP A 61 3.16 6.66 -9.70
N GLU A 62 1.99 7.30 -9.78
CA GLU A 62 1.76 8.59 -9.12
C GLU A 62 1.82 8.46 -7.59
N ARG A 63 1.19 7.41 -7.03
CA ARG A 63 1.30 7.09 -5.59
C ARG A 63 2.77 6.90 -5.18
N ALA A 64 3.53 6.10 -5.92
CA ALA A 64 4.94 5.86 -5.66
C ALA A 64 5.74 7.18 -5.65
N ARG A 65 5.57 8.03 -6.68
CA ARG A 65 6.24 9.34 -6.77
C ARG A 65 5.84 10.30 -5.64
N ARG A 66 4.60 10.22 -5.15
CA ARG A 66 4.14 11.02 -4.03
C ARG A 66 4.85 10.59 -2.75
N VAL A 67 4.87 9.29 -2.46
CA VAL A 67 5.49 8.73 -1.26
C VAL A 67 7.01 8.95 -1.27
N GLU A 68 7.68 8.85 -2.42
CA GLU A 68 9.11 9.14 -2.57
C GLU A 68 9.49 10.59 -2.18
N LYS A 69 8.54 11.53 -2.24
CA LYS A 69 8.75 12.92 -1.79
C LYS A 69 8.55 13.10 -0.29
N LEU A 70 7.94 12.13 0.38
CA LEU A 70 7.74 12.15 1.83
C LEU A 70 9.06 11.85 2.53
N LYS A 71 9.27 12.47 3.68
CA LYS A 71 10.44 12.20 4.53
C LYS A 71 10.09 11.07 5.51
N ILE A 72 9.80 9.88 4.97
CA ILE A 72 9.52 8.71 5.79
C ILE A 72 10.78 8.33 6.56
N ARG A 73 10.64 8.06 7.85
CA ARG A 73 11.74 7.72 8.76
C ARG A 73 11.40 6.53 9.63
N SER A 74 12.42 5.81 10.02
CA SER A 74 12.30 4.77 11.04
C SER A 74 12.03 5.39 12.42
N LEU A 75 11.31 4.68 13.26
CA LEU A 75 11.09 5.08 14.65
C LEU A 75 12.38 4.90 15.46
N SER A 76 12.61 5.78 16.44
CA SER A 76 13.62 5.51 17.44
C SER A 76 13.22 4.31 18.31
N ARG A 77 14.20 3.66 18.95
CA ARG A 77 13.92 2.56 19.87
C ARG A 77 12.93 2.95 20.98
N GLU A 78 13.10 4.14 21.57
CA GLU A 78 12.19 4.67 22.59
C GLU A 78 10.77 4.85 22.07
N GLN A 79 10.61 5.40 20.86
CA GLN A 79 9.30 5.55 20.21
C GLN A 79 8.65 4.19 19.98
N GLY A 80 9.41 3.22 19.44
CA GLY A 80 8.92 1.87 19.20
C GLY A 80 8.45 1.18 20.49
N GLU A 81 9.25 1.25 21.56
CA GLU A 81 8.90 0.71 22.87
C GLU A 81 7.67 1.41 23.48
N SER A 82 7.56 2.73 23.31
CA SER A 82 6.40 3.49 23.78
C SER A 82 5.12 3.05 23.06
N PHE A 83 5.14 2.97 21.73
CA PHE A 83 4.00 2.49 20.95
C PHE A 83 3.65 1.03 21.29
N ALA A 84 4.64 0.17 21.50
CA ALA A 84 4.40 -1.22 21.92
C ALA A 84 3.74 -1.31 23.30
N ARG A 85 4.06 -0.41 24.26
CA ARG A 85 3.34 -0.34 25.55
C ARG A 85 1.89 0.11 25.35
N GLU A 86 1.68 1.10 24.50
CA GLU A 86 0.31 1.60 24.20
C GLU A 86 -0.54 0.52 23.53
N TRP A 87 0.06 -0.24 22.60
CA TRP A 87 -0.62 -1.38 21.98
C TRP A 87 -1.10 -2.42 23.01
N ARG A 88 -0.30 -2.73 24.02
CA ARG A 88 -0.72 -3.64 25.11
C ARG A 88 -1.93 -3.10 25.89
N ARG A 89 -2.02 -1.78 26.08
CA ARG A 89 -3.21 -1.16 26.69
C ARG A 89 -4.45 -1.31 25.81
N VAL A 90 -4.32 -1.10 24.51
CA VAL A 90 -5.39 -1.33 23.54
C VAL A 90 -5.89 -2.77 23.62
N GLN A 91 -4.99 -3.75 23.68
CA GLN A 91 -5.37 -5.16 23.83
C GLN A 91 -6.10 -5.44 25.15
N GLY A 92 -5.66 -4.85 26.26
CA GLY A 92 -6.35 -4.97 27.56
C GLY A 92 -7.73 -4.36 27.54
N LEU A 93 -7.88 -3.19 26.90
CA LEU A 93 -9.16 -2.51 26.79
C LEU A 93 -10.24 -3.35 26.08
N PHE A 94 -9.84 -4.23 25.15
CA PHE A 94 -10.78 -5.05 24.37
C PHE A 94 -11.67 -5.95 25.23
N VAL A 95 -11.23 -6.34 26.43
CA VAL A 95 -11.97 -7.22 27.32
C VAL A 95 -13.22 -6.51 27.87
N ASP A 96 -13.08 -5.23 28.22
CA ASP A 96 -14.13 -4.45 28.88
C ASP A 96 -14.90 -3.57 27.87
N ASP A 97 -14.21 -3.05 26.84
CA ASP A 97 -14.76 -2.15 25.83
C ASP A 97 -14.19 -2.47 24.43
N PRO A 98 -14.79 -3.46 23.73
CA PRO A 98 -14.35 -3.82 22.36
C PRO A 98 -14.44 -2.68 21.34
N ASP A 99 -15.48 -1.84 21.41
CA ASP A 99 -15.67 -0.70 20.52
C ASP A 99 -14.60 0.38 20.76
N GLY A 100 -14.34 0.71 22.01
CA GLY A 100 -13.27 1.63 22.41
C GLY A 100 -11.89 1.11 22.04
N ALA A 101 -11.66 -0.19 22.12
CA ALA A 101 -10.39 -0.82 21.72
C ALA A 101 -10.13 -0.69 20.22
N VAL A 102 -11.14 -0.91 19.36
CA VAL A 102 -11.01 -0.72 17.90
C VAL A 102 -10.70 0.74 17.56
N ALA A 103 -11.43 1.68 18.19
CA ALA A 103 -11.17 3.10 17.99
C ALA A 103 -9.78 3.52 18.50
N ALA A 104 -9.30 2.95 19.59
CA ALA A 104 -7.96 3.18 20.12
C ALA A 104 -6.88 2.58 19.20
N ALA A 105 -7.11 1.40 18.61
CA ALA A 105 -6.22 0.78 17.63
C ALA A 105 -6.04 1.66 16.38
N ASP A 106 -7.13 2.18 15.80
CA ASP A 106 -7.08 3.09 14.64
C ASP A 106 -6.30 4.37 14.94
N ARG A 107 -6.56 4.98 16.11
CA ARG A 107 -5.82 6.17 16.54
C ARG A 107 -4.33 5.87 16.72
N LEU A 108 -3.98 4.74 17.33
CA LEU A 108 -2.59 4.37 17.57
C LEU A 108 -1.83 4.11 16.26
N VAL A 109 -2.42 3.39 15.31
CA VAL A 109 -1.86 3.20 13.96
C VAL A 109 -1.63 4.55 13.28
N THR A 110 -2.61 5.47 13.36
CA THR A 110 -2.47 6.82 12.80
C THR A 110 -1.32 7.60 13.46
N GLN A 111 -1.12 7.49 14.77
CA GLN A 111 -0.01 8.12 15.49
C GLN A 111 1.34 7.56 15.05
N VAL A 112 1.45 6.25 14.84
CA VAL A 112 2.68 5.61 14.33
C VAL A 112 2.98 6.11 12.92
N MET A 113 1.97 6.21 12.05
CA MET A 113 2.14 6.79 10.71
C MET A 113 2.66 8.22 10.76
N ALA A 114 2.06 9.08 11.61
CA ALA A 114 2.50 10.46 11.81
C ALA A 114 3.96 10.53 12.31
N ALA A 115 4.31 9.69 13.27
CA ALA A 115 5.68 9.63 13.82
C ALA A 115 6.71 9.22 12.77
N ARG A 116 6.31 8.39 11.80
CA ARG A 116 7.13 7.99 10.64
C ARG A 116 7.19 9.04 9.54
N GLY A 117 6.31 10.03 9.54
CA GLY A 117 6.28 11.11 8.55
C GLY A 117 5.27 10.92 7.43
N TYR A 118 4.34 9.96 7.54
CA TYR A 118 3.21 9.86 6.63
C TYR A 118 2.21 11.00 6.88
N PRO A 119 1.62 11.59 5.82
CA PRO A 119 0.54 12.55 5.95
C PRO A 119 -0.68 11.95 6.64
N ILE A 120 -1.31 12.72 7.54
CA ILE A 120 -2.53 12.32 8.23
C ILE A 120 -3.73 12.99 7.57
N GLU A 121 -4.03 12.54 6.37
CA GLU A 121 -5.20 12.97 5.59
C GLU A 121 -6.37 12.01 5.82
N ASP A 122 -7.29 11.94 4.86
CA ASP A 122 -8.38 10.96 4.90
C ASP A 122 -7.87 9.51 4.82
N PHE A 123 -8.77 8.57 5.13
CA PHE A 123 -8.42 7.14 5.18
C PHE A 123 -7.91 6.60 3.84
N GLU A 124 -8.56 6.98 2.72
CA GLU A 124 -8.19 6.43 1.41
C GLU A 124 -6.81 6.89 0.98
N THR A 125 -6.47 8.15 1.24
CA THR A 125 -5.13 8.69 0.99
C THR A 125 -4.08 8.00 1.87
N ARG A 126 -4.36 7.80 3.17
CA ARG A 126 -3.46 7.05 4.06
C ARG A 126 -3.23 5.61 3.58
N ALA A 127 -4.31 4.90 3.22
CA ALA A 127 -4.21 3.52 2.71
C ALA A 127 -3.45 3.47 1.37
N ALA A 128 -3.67 4.46 0.49
CA ALA A 128 -2.94 4.57 -0.76
C ALA A 128 -1.43 4.80 -0.54
N ASP A 129 -1.05 5.67 0.40
CA ASP A 129 0.36 5.91 0.72
C ASP A 129 1.02 4.69 1.36
N LEU A 130 0.34 4.03 2.32
CA LEU A 130 0.80 2.79 2.91
C LEU A 130 1.00 1.66 1.89
N SER A 131 0.18 1.62 0.84
CA SER A 131 0.27 0.57 -0.19
C SER A 131 1.59 0.56 -0.96
N VAL A 132 2.33 1.67 -0.96
CA VAL A 132 3.63 1.80 -1.64
C VAL A 132 4.75 1.05 -0.90
N ASP A 133 4.78 1.18 0.43
CA ASP A 133 5.85 0.63 1.28
C ASP A 133 5.40 -0.63 2.03
N HIS A 134 4.08 -0.75 2.30
CA HIS A 134 3.48 -1.81 3.11
C HIS A 134 2.34 -2.56 2.37
N PRO A 135 2.54 -3.01 1.11
CA PRO A 135 1.46 -3.55 0.26
C PRO A 135 0.79 -4.81 0.81
N ARG A 136 1.53 -5.58 1.64
CA ARG A 136 1.02 -6.84 2.22
C ARG A 136 0.05 -6.64 3.37
N VAL A 137 0.16 -5.51 4.07
CA VAL A 137 -0.62 -5.25 5.30
C VAL A 137 -1.66 -4.15 5.14
N VAL A 138 -1.62 -3.38 4.05
CA VAL A 138 -2.64 -2.35 3.78
C VAL A 138 -4.04 -2.94 3.62
N GLU A 139 -4.16 -4.15 3.12
CA GLU A 139 -5.44 -4.85 3.04
C GLU A 139 -6.03 -5.10 4.44
N ASN A 140 -5.20 -5.50 5.40
CA ASN A 140 -5.62 -5.62 6.80
C ASN A 140 -6.16 -4.29 7.35
N TYR A 141 -5.53 -3.16 6.98
CA TYR A 141 -6.00 -1.83 7.37
C TYR A 141 -7.39 -1.52 6.82
N ARG A 142 -7.65 -1.87 5.55
CA ARG A 142 -8.96 -1.70 4.91
C ARG A 142 -10.03 -2.58 5.56
N ILE A 143 -9.71 -3.86 5.79
CA ILE A 143 -10.61 -4.81 6.47
C ILE A 143 -10.95 -4.31 7.88
N ALA A 144 -9.95 -3.86 8.66
CA ALA A 144 -10.17 -3.34 10.00
C ALA A 144 -11.11 -2.11 9.98
N ARG A 145 -10.91 -1.22 9.01
CA ARG A 145 -11.76 -0.03 8.84
C ARG A 145 -13.19 -0.39 8.45
N ASP A 146 -13.38 -1.32 7.51
CA ASP A 146 -14.70 -1.80 7.10
C ASP A 146 -15.47 -2.40 8.29
N LEU A 147 -14.81 -3.29 9.06
CA LEU A 147 -15.41 -3.89 10.25
C LEU A 147 -15.82 -2.85 11.29
N ALA A 148 -14.97 -1.83 11.53
CA ALA A 148 -15.29 -0.72 12.42
C ALA A 148 -16.51 0.08 11.92
N GLN A 149 -16.62 0.35 10.63
CA GLN A 149 -17.76 1.05 10.04
C GLN A 149 -19.05 0.21 10.11
N ARG A 150 -18.94 -1.10 9.80
CA ARG A 150 -20.09 -2.02 9.92
C ARG A 150 -20.61 -2.08 11.35
N ARG A 151 -19.72 -2.05 12.35
CA ARG A 151 -20.12 -1.98 13.75
C ARG A 151 -20.93 -0.72 14.06
N GLN A 152 -20.51 0.44 13.56
CA GLN A 152 -21.23 1.70 13.74
C GLN A 152 -22.66 1.66 13.14
N ARG A 153 -22.87 0.85 12.09
CA ARG A 153 -24.18 0.60 11.49
C ARG A 153 -24.99 -0.52 12.18
N GLY A 154 -24.42 -1.16 13.22
CA GLY A 154 -25.05 -2.28 13.90
C GLY A 154 -24.97 -3.62 13.15
N GLU A 155 -24.11 -3.71 12.15
CA GLU A 155 -23.95 -4.86 11.23
C GLU A 155 -22.82 -5.82 11.64
N ALA A 156 -22.11 -5.53 12.72
CA ALA A 156 -20.98 -6.32 13.19
C ALA A 156 -21.06 -6.60 14.70
N GLY A 157 -20.72 -7.81 15.12
CA GLY A 157 -20.67 -8.25 16.51
C GLY A 157 -19.26 -8.15 17.11
N THR A 158 -19.10 -8.67 18.33
CA THR A 158 -17.83 -8.62 19.07
C THR A 158 -16.71 -9.42 18.37
N GLU A 159 -17.04 -10.50 17.67
CA GLU A 159 -16.04 -11.31 16.94
C GLU A 159 -15.45 -10.53 15.76
N GLU A 160 -16.28 -9.78 15.03
CA GLU A 160 -15.80 -8.89 13.97
C GLU A 160 -14.91 -7.77 14.51
N LEU A 161 -15.23 -7.23 15.69
CA LEU A 161 -14.34 -6.27 16.38
C LEU A 161 -13.02 -6.88 16.78
N ARG A 162 -13.03 -8.14 17.27
CA ARG A 162 -11.79 -8.87 17.55
C ARG A 162 -10.94 -9.01 16.28
N GLN A 163 -11.56 -9.34 15.15
CA GLN A 163 -10.89 -9.44 13.86
C GLN A 163 -10.34 -8.09 13.41
N ALA A 164 -11.08 -6.98 13.64
CA ALA A 164 -10.59 -5.63 13.36
C ALA A 164 -9.30 -5.32 14.13
N VAL A 165 -9.25 -5.61 15.45
CA VAL A 165 -8.03 -5.40 16.26
C VAL A 165 -6.87 -6.27 15.79
N VAL A 166 -7.13 -7.52 15.37
CA VAL A 166 -6.08 -8.40 14.78
C VAL A 166 -5.52 -7.80 13.49
N ASN A 167 -6.37 -7.27 12.63
CA ASN A 167 -5.95 -6.63 11.38
C ASN A 167 -5.16 -5.33 11.63
N TYR A 168 -5.61 -4.47 12.57
CA TYR A 168 -4.84 -3.30 13.00
C TYR A 168 -3.47 -3.70 13.56
N ARG A 169 -3.40 -4.82 14.33
CA ARG A 169 -2.13 -5.32 14.87
C ARG A 169 -1.15 -5.70 13.77
N ALA A 170 -1.61 -6.33 12.70
CA ALA A 170 -0.75 -6.71 11.59
C ALA A 170 -0.07 -5.48 10.97
N LEU A 171 -0.85 -4.43 10.69
CA LEU A 171 -0.30 -3.16 10.20
C LEU A 171 0.59 -2.47 11.24
N PHE A 172 0.16 -2.41 12.50
CA PHE A 172 0.95 -1.82 13.57
C PHE A 172 2.34 -2.46 13.70
N ASN A 173 2.40 -3.79 13.69
CA ASN A 173 3.67 -4.52 13.78
C ASN A 173 4.58 -4.23 12.58
N ASP A 174 4.02 -4.13 11.39
CA ASP A 174 4.76 -3.83 10.17
C ASP A 174 5.29 -2.38 10.18
N LEU A 175 4.47 -1.42 10.65
CA LEU A 175 4.88 -0.03 10.81
C LEU A 175 5.94 0.19 11.91
N LEU A 176 5.98 -0.65 12.93
CA LEU A 176 7.03 -0.59 13.97
C LEU A 176 8.37 -1.14 13.48
N ASP A 177 8.43 -1.80 12.32
CA ASP A 177 9.65 -2.43 11.80
C ASP A 177 10.33 -3.33 12.85
N ILE A 178 9.54 -4.22 13.48
CA ILE A 178 10.01 -5.11 14.54
C ILE A 178 11.21 -5.96 14.08
N HIS A 179 11.39 -6.12 12.79
CA HIS A 179 12.54 -6.81 12.21
C HIS A 179 13.84 -6.02 12.33
N ASP A 180 13.81 -4.69 12.28
CA ASP A 180 15.02 -3.85 12.43
C ASP A 180 15.42 -3.68 13.88
N ILE A 181 14.47 -3.62 14.81
CA ILE A 181 14.75 -3.54 16.25
C ILE A 181 15.47 -4.82 16.74
N ARG A 182 15.15 -6.00 16.18
CA ARG A 182 15.82 -7.27 16.53
C ARG A 182 17.20 -7.42 15.89
N ARG A 183 17.52 -6.72 14.81
CA ARG A 183 18.85 -6.76 14.19
C ARG A 183 19.83 -5.77 14.80
N ALA A 184 19.31 -4.76 15.52
CA ALA A 184 20.12 -3.74 16.22
C ALA A 184 20.42 -4.07 17.69
N SER A 185 19.94 -5.22 18.18
CA SER A 185 20.24 -5.78 19.52
C SER A 185 21.09 -7.03 19.41
#